data_86da7e6de4989501c8e943e8d99ea6eb
#
_entry.id   86da7e6de4989501c8e943e8d99ea6eb
#
_cell.length_a   1.000
_cell.length_b   1.000
_cell.length_c   1.000
_cell.angle_alpha   90.00
_cell.angle_beta   90.00
_cell.angle_gamma   90.00
#
_symmetry.space_group_name_H-M   'P 1'
#
loop_
_entity.id
_entity.type
_entity.pdbx_description
1 polymer ?
#
loop_
_entity_poly.entity_id
_entity_poly.type
_entity_poly.pdbx_seq_one_letter_code
_entity_poly.pdbx_strand_id
1 'polypeptide(L)'
;MDTGIKDIVHPVDAASVLGLLPSRPRLLALGEPTHGEDLLLDVRNAVFRQLVEQAGYRTVAIESDCLRGLVVDAYVTSGTGTLDEAMERGFSHGFGASAANRELVRWMRAHNDGRPPAEQVRFAGFDGPLEITGAASPRRALIALHDYLAARIGPRLLPCTAEELDRLLGDDGRWTEPDAMLDPARSVGGSAEAGRLRLLADDLVSLLDEQTPSLLAAGPRDGGDGGGSRDGRGSKGSRGSREDRDGGDDRDARDSREAWERARLYGRTATGLLLYHSWTADASEARMGRLLGLRDRMMADNLLALATRGPVLVHAHNAHLQRPRSTMRMWQGPVEWWSAGALVSARLGEEYAFLATALGTIRHQGVETPPPDTLEGLLYALPQDRCLVGPGWPATVLGDPLPAPRVSPWFGYAPLDPGHLADVDGAVFVKDVPDRR
;
A
#
# COMPACT_ATOMS: atom_id res chain seq x y z
N MET A 1 -34.00 -10.40 -21.91
CA MET A 1 -32.60 -10.30 -21.43
C MET A 1 -32.49 -10.10 -19.92
N ASP A 2 -33.44 -10.53 -19.11
CA ASP A 2 -33.60 -10.06 -17.72
C ASP A 2 -33.34 -11.11 -16.63
N THR A 3 -32.98 -12.33 -16.96
CA THR A 3 -32.96 -13.44 -16.00
C THR A 3 -31.58 -13.90 -15.50
N GLY A 4 -30.49 -13.44 -16.08
CA GLY A 4 -29.16 -13.96 -15.70
C GLY A 4 -28.34 -13.06 -14.74
N ILE A 5 -28.39 -11.73 -14.90
CA ILE A 5 -27.59 -10.82 -14.03
C ILE A 5 -28.19 -10.72 -12.63
N LYS A 6 -29.51 -10.75 -12.49
CA LYS A 6 -30.17 -10.54 -11.18
C LYS A 6 -29.80 -11.61 -10.15
N ASP A 7 -29.46 -12.81 -10.59
CA ASP A 7 -29.13 -13.94 -9.72
C ASP A 7 -27.70 -13.83 -9.13
N ILE A 8 -26.84 -12.99 -9.71
CA ILE A 8 -25.45 -12.78 -9.27
C ILE A 8 -25.22 -11.39 -8.64
N VAL A 9 -26.31 -10.62 -8.43
CA VAL A 9 -26.26 -9.27 -7.85
C VAL A 9 -26.53 -9.32 -6.35
N HIS A 10 -25.60 -8.75 -5.57
CA HIS A 10 -25.65 -8.73 -4.11
C HIS A 10 -25.50 -7.30 -3.57
N PRO A 11 -25.86 -7.03 -2.31
CA PRO A 11 -25.50 -5.80 -1.63
C PRO A 11 -23.99 -5.62 -1.54
N VAL A 12 -23.53 -4.36 -1.47
CA VAL A 12 -22.10 -4.07 -1.25
C VAL A 12 -21.84 -4.01 0.25
N ASP A 13 -21.62 -5.17 0.86
CA ASP A 13 -21.32 -5.32 2.27
C ASP A 13 -20.31 -6.45 2.52
N ALA A 14 -19.75 -6.52 3.73
CA ALA A 14 -18.71 -7.49 4.05
C ALA A 14 -19.21 -8.93 3.97
N ALA A 15 -20.47 -9.21 4.34
CA ALA A 15 -21.03 -10.55 4.31
C ALA A 15 -21.17 -11.05 2.87
N SER A 16 -21.70 -10.22 1.97
CA SER A 16 -21.79 -10.51 0.54
C SER A 16 -20.42 -10.71 -0.09
N VAL A 17 -19.47 -9.80 0.19
CA VAL A 17 -18.09 -9.89 -0.31
C VAL A 17 -17.45 -11.20 0.11
N LEU A 18 -17.47 -11.55 1.39
CA LEU A 18 -16.86 -12.78 1.88
C LEU A 18 -17.62 -14.04 1.44
N GLY A 19 -18.94 -13.93 1.22
CA GLY A 19 -19.77 -15.00 0.72
C GLY A 19 -19.49 -15.40 -0.73
N LEU A 20 -18.89 -14.50 -1.54
CA LEU A 20 -18.45 -14.83 -2.92
C LEU A 20 -17.13 -15.61 -2.96
N LEU A 21 -16.34 -15.54 -1.89
CA LEU A 21 -14.97 -16.06 -1.87
C LEU A 21 -14.94 -17.48 -1.29
N PRO A 22 -14.08 -18.38 -1.81
CA PRO A 22 -13.96 -19.74 -1.31
C PRO A 22 -13.40 -19.81 0.13
N SER A 23 -12.64 -18.80 0.51
CA SER A 23 -12.07 -18.66 1.85
C SER A 23 -11.84 -17.18 2.16
N ARG A 24 -11.59 -16.87 3.44
CA ARG A 24 -11.21 -15.50 3.84
C ARG A 24 -9.79 -15.21 3.41
N PRO A 25 -9.55 -14.27 2.48
CA PRO A 25 -8.22 -13.95 1.99
C PRO A 25 -7.40 -13.18 3.05
N ARG A 26 -6.07 -13.29 2.98
CA ARG A 26 -5.17 -12.40 3.71
C ARG A 26 -5.16 -11.00 3.14
N LEU A 27 -5.24 -10.88 1.82
CA LEU A 27 -5.37 -9.60 1.14
C LEU A 27 -6.67 -9.59 0.35
N LEU A 28 -7.63 -8.80 0.82
CA LEU A 28 -8.86 -8.48 0.10
C LEU A 28 -8.66 -7.13 -0.60
N ALA A 29 -8.47 -7.16 -1.90
CA ALA A 29 -8.27 -5.97 -2.71
C ALA A 29 -9.62 -5.46 -3.26
N LEU A 30 -9.95 -4.22 -2.96
CA LEU A 30 -11.06 -3.47 -3.52
C LEU A 30 -10.48 -2.36 -4.39
N GLY A 31 -10.64 -2.50 -5.70
CA GLY A 31 -10.13 -1.54 -6.66
C GLY A 31 -11.01 -0.31 -6.80
N GLU A 32 -10.48 0.73 -7.42
CA GLU A 32 -11.24 1.88 -7.92
C GLU A 32 -10.86 2.18 -9.38
N PRO A 33 -11.84 2.59 -10.22
CA PRO A 33 -11.58 2.87 -11.64
C PRO A 33 -11.01 4.27 -11.87
N THR A 34 -11.00 5.12 -10.86
CA THR A 34 -10.49 6.50 -10.85
C THR A 34 -10.25 6.97 -9.43
N HIS A 35 -9.30 7.87 -9.25
CA HIS A 35 -9.00 8.48 -7.97
C HIS A 35 -9.86 9.71 -7.66
N GLY A 36 -9.99 10.01 -6.37
CA GLY A 36 -10.49 11.29 -5.89
C GLY A 36 -12.01 11.41 -5.82
N GLU A 37 -12.76 10.34 -6.03
CA GLU A 37 -14.22 10.33 -5.89
C GLU A 37 -14.62 9.79 -4.51
N ASP A 38 -15.03 10.69 -3.61
CA ASP A 38 -15.34 10.35 -2.21
C ASP A 38 -16.42 9.27 -2.09
N LEU A 39 -17.36 9.17 -3.04
CA LEU A 39 -18.38 8.12 -3.02
C LEU A 39 -17.77 6.71 -3.10
N LEU A 40 -16.71 6.51 -3.90
CA LEU A 40 -16.00 5.23 -3.98
C LEU A 40 -15.27 4.93 -2.66
N LEU A 41 -14.67 5.97 -2.07
CA LEU A 41 -14.00 5.87 -0.79
C LEU A 41 -14.97 5.61 0.37
N ASP A 42 -16.20 6.13 0.31
CA ASP A 42 -17.26 5.84 1.29
C ASP A 42 -17.69 4.37 1.22
N VAL A 43 -17.75 3.78 0.02
CA VAL A 43 -17.99 2.34 -0.16
C VAL A 43 -16.88 1.52 0.52
N ARG A 44 -15.62 1.86 0.26
CA ARG A 44 -14.47 1.22 0.92
C ARG A 44 -14.56 1.35 2.44
N ASN A 45 -14.87 2.53 2.95
CA ASN A 45 -14.96 2.79 4.38
C ASN A 45 -16.07 1.95 5.04
N ALA A 46 -17.23 1.85 4.39
CA ALA A 46 -18.35 1.04 4.89
C ALA A 46 -17.99 -0.44 4.94
N VAL A 47 -17.39 -0.98 3.87
CA VAL A 47 -16.92 -2.37 3.80
C VAL A 47 -15.83 -2.63 4.86
N PHE A 48 -14.86 -1.72 5.02
CA PHE A 48 -13.80 -1.89 6.02
C PHE A 48 -14.33 -1.96 7.44
N ARG A 49 -15.25 -1.06 7.83
CA ARG A 49 -15.88 -1.09 9.16
C ARG A 49 -16.54 -2.43 9.45
N GLN A 50 -17.31 -2.93 8.50
CA GLN A 50 -17.98 -4.24 8.64
C GLN A 50 -16.98 -5.40 8.70
N LEU A 51 -15.91 -5.37 7.90
CA LEU A 51 -14.84 -6.37 7.94
C LEU A 51 -14.12 -6.37 9.31
N VAL A 52 -13.91 -5.20 9.90
CA VAL A 52 -13.36 -5.07 11.27
C VAL A 52 -14.27 -5.70 12.30
N GLU A 53 -15.57 -5.42 12.23
CA GLU A 53 -16.56 -5.88 13.20
C GLU A 53 -16.87 -7.38 13.07
N GLN A 54 -16.95 -7.90 11.85
CA GLN A 54 -17.51 -9.21 11.55
C GLN A 54 -16.47 -10.27 11.19
N ALA A 55 -15.31 -9.85 10.65
CA ALA A 55 -14.35 -10.75 10.03
C ALA A 55 -12.90 -10.60 10.54
N GLY A 56 -12.67 -9.78 11.58
CA GLY A 56 -11.35 -9.65 12.21
C GLY A 56 -10.28 -8.99 11.35
N TYR A 57 -10.65 -8.24 10.31
CA TYR A 57 -9.70 -7.38 9.61
C TYR A 57 -9.26 -6.27 10.56
N ARG A 58 -7.95 -5.95 10.53
CA ARG A 58 -7.40 -4.92 11.41
C ARG A 58 -6.55 -3.89 10.67
N THR A 59 -6.30 -4.08 9.38
CA THR A 59 -5.48 -3.16 8.59
C THR A 59 -6.22 -2.75 7.33
N VAL A 60 -6.20 -1.44 7.05
CA VAL A 60 -6.50 -0.90 5.72
C VAL A 60 -5.21 -0.41 5.10
N ALA A 61 -4.93 -0.86 3.87
CA ALA A 61 -3.79 -0.43 3.07
C ALA A 61 -4.30 0.37 1.86
N ILE A 62 -3.77 1.57 1.67
CA ILE A 62 -4.21 2.50 0.61
C ILE A 62 -3.03 2.78 -0.33
N GLU A 63 -3.30 2.98 -1.62
CA GLU A 63 -2.35 3.45 -2.63
C GLU A 63 -1.84 4.85 -2.28
N SER A 64 -0.96 4.91 -1.30
CA SER A 64 -0.33 6.13 -0.81
C SER A 64 1.07 5.80 -0.32
N ASP A 65 1.95 6.80 -0.28
CA ASP A 65 3.34 6.66 0.18
C ASP A 65 3.42 5.92 1.53
N CYS A 66 4.14 4.81 1.54
CA CYS A 66 4.29 3.93 2.69
C CYS A 66 5.02 4.61 3.88
N LEU A 67 5.89 5.57 3.62
CA LEU A 67 6.59 6.32 4.67
C LEU A 67 5.73 7.47 5.22
N ARG A 68 4.88 8.08 4.39
CA ARG A 68 3.89 9.05 4.85
C ARG A 68 2.80 8.37 5.66
N GLY A 69 2.34 7.20 5.23
CA GLY A 69 1.33 6.39 5.92
C GLY A 69 1.67 6.10 7.38
N LEU A 70 2.95 6.08 7.77
CA LEU A 70 3.38 5.97 9.16
C LEU A 70 2.89 7.11 10.06
N VAL A 71 2.66 8.32 9.50
CA VAL A 71 2.12 9.46 10.25
C VAL A 71 0.65 9.22 10.59
N VAL A 72 -0.13 8.71 9.61
CA VAL A 72 -1.54 8.35 9.86
C VAL A 72 -1.62 7.21 10.87
N ASP A 73 -0.80 6.16 10.71
CA ASP A 73 -0.80 5.01 11.61
C ASP A 73 -0.46 5.43 13.06
N ALA A 74 0.54 6.30 13.26
CA ALA A 74 0.87 6.83 14.58
C ALA A 74 -0.30 7.64 15.19
N TYR A 75 -1.00 8.45 14.37
CA TYR A 75 -2.17 9.17 14.85
C TYR A 75 -3.31 8.23 15.26
N VAL A 76 -3.67 7.24 14.43
CA VAL A 76 -4.81 6.36 14.73
C VAL A 76 -4.52 5.40 15.89
N THR A 77 -3.27 4.97 16.09
CA THR A 77 -2.91 4.01 17.15
C THR A 77 -2.58 4.68 18.48
N SER A 78 -1.70 5.67 18.47
CA SER A 78 -1.18 6.31 19.69
C SER A 78 -1.71 7.73 19.94
N GLY A 79 -2.45 8.32 18.99
CA GLY A 79 -2.90 9.72 19.08
C GLY A 79 -1.78 10.74 18.88
N THR A 80 -0.66 10.33 18.29
CA THR A 80 0.47 11.23 18.02
C THR A 80 0.09 12.26 16.96
N GLY A 81 0.24 13.55 17.27
CA GLY A 81 -0.13 14.65 16.39
C GLY A 81 -1.63 14.95 16.37
N THR A 82 -2.07 15.64 15.34
CA THR A 82 -3.46 16.05 15.13
C THR A 82 -4.04 15.35 13.88
N LEU A 83 -5.37 15.35 13.77
CA LEU A 83 -6.04 14.87 12.55
C LEU A 83 -5.60 15.69 11.32
N ASP A 84 -5.46 17.00 11.46
CA ASP A 84 -5.06 17.88 10.34
C ASP A 84 -3.63 17.56 9.88
N GLU A 85 -2.70 17.37 10.79
CA GLU A 85 -1.33 16.92 10.46
C GLU A 85 -1.32 15.53 9.81
N ALA A 86 -2.13 14.60 10.30
CA ALA A 86 -2.24 13.26 9.71
C ALA A 86 -2.77 13.32 8.27
N MET A 87 -3.76 14.19 7.99
CA MET A 87 -4.28 14.38 6.63
C MET A 87 -3.30 15.09 5.72
N GLU A 88 -2.63 16.14 6.17
CA GLU A 88 -1.70 16.94 5.35
C GLU A 88 -0.41 16.18 5.02
N ARG A 89 0.15 15.48 6.02
CA ARG A 89 1.49 14.87 5.93
C ARG A 89 1.49 13.37 5.69
N GLY A 90 0.37 12.70 5.97
CA GLY A 90 0.26 11.25 5.99
C GLY A 90 -0.20 10.60 4.68
N PHE A 91 -0.59 11.41 3.68
CA PHE A 91 -1.03 10.94 2.38
C PHE A 91 -0.16 11.51 1.25
N SER A 92 -0.03 10.76 0.16
CA SER A 92 0.47 11.22 -1.15
C SER A 92 -0.70 11.41 -2.13
N HIS A 93 -0.42 11.74 -3.37
CA HIS A 93 -1.40 11.83 -4.48
C HIS A 93 -2.58 12.79 -4.24
N GLY A 94 -2.44 13.72 -3.28
CA GLY A 94 -3.54 14.62 -2.93
C GLY A 94 -4.66 13.97 -2.09
N PHE A 95 -4.52 12.71 -1.68
CA PHE A 95 -5.58 11.96 -0.96
C PHE A 95 -5.89 12.52 0.43
N GLY A 96 -5.01 13.32 1.01
CA GLY A 96 -5.27 14.02 2.27
C GLY A 96 -6.39 15.07 2.18
N ALA A 97 -6.74 15.55 0.99
CA ALA A 97 -7.84 16.49 0.78
C ALA A 97 -9.23 15.82 0.79
N SER A 98 -9.31 14.48 0.68
CA SER A 98 -10.56 13.73 0.64
C SER A 98 -11.29 13.77 1.98
N ALA A 99 -12.58 14.13 1.94
CA ALA A 99 -13.44 14.10 3.12
C ALA A 99 -13.67 12.66 3.61
N ALA A 100 -13.79 11.70 2.68
CA ALA A 100 -13.98 10.30 3.01
C ALA A 100 -12.72 9.68 3.66
N ASN A 101 -11.51 10.05 3.22
CA ASN A 101 -10.29 9.65 3.91
C ASN A 101 -10.18 10.26 5.30
N ARG A 102 -10.57 11.52 5.47
CA ARG A 102 -10.60 12.19 6.77
C ARG A 102 -11.57 11.50 7.73
N GLU A 103 -12.73 11.08 7.24
CA GLU A 103 -13.72 10.34 8.02
C GLU A 103 -13.19 8.95 8.42
N LEU A 104 -12.52 8.24 7.51
CA LEU A 104 -11.87 6.97 7.82
C LEU A 104 -10.87 7.13 8.97
N VAL A 105 -9.95 8.08 8.87
CA VAL A 105 -8.90 8.33 9.89
C VAL A 105 -9.51 8.70 11.24
N ARG A 106 -10.55 9.55 11.24
CA ARG A 106 -11.29 9.90 12.46
C ARG A 106 -11.95 8.68 13.10
N TRP A 107 -12.62 7.85 12.29
CA TRP A 107 -13.25 6.63 12.77
C TRP A 107 -12.23 5.65 13.33
N MET A 108 -11.11 5.42 12.66
CA MET A 108 -10.05 4.54 13.12
C MET A 108 -9.49 4.99 14.49
N ARG A 109 -9.26 6.29 14.66
CA ARG A 109 -8.80 6.84 15.95
C ARG A 109 -9.83 6.60 17.05
N ALA A 110 -11.10 6.87 16.79
CA ALA A 110 -12.19 6.66 17.74
C ALA A 110 -12.38 5.16 18.05
N HIS A 111 -12.25 4.29 17.04
CA HIS A 111 -12.32 2.83 17.23
C HIS A 111 -11.18 2.34 18.15
N ASN A 112 -9.99 2.88 18.02
CA ASN A 112 -8.81 2.45 18.80
C ASN A 112 -8.81 2.98 20.23
N ASP A 113 -9.64 3.97 20.54
CA ASP A 113 -9.67 4.57 21.88
C ASP A 113 -10.00 3.54 22.96
N GLY A 114 -9.12 3.43 23.97
CA GLY A 114 -9.25 2.46 25.05
C GLY A 114 -9.02 0.98 24.65
N ARG A 115 -8.71 0.66 23.39
CA ARG A 115 -8.46 -0.73 22.96
C ARG A 115 -7.00 -1.13 23.13
N PRO A 116 -6.75 -2.38 23.56
CA PRO A 116 -5.38 -2.90 23.60
C PRO A 116 -4.80 -2.97 22.17
N PRO A 117 -3.47 -2.83 22.01
CA PRO A 117 -2.81 -2.78 20.70
C PRO A 117 -3.15 -3.95 19.76
N ALA A 118 -3.40 -5.14 20.29
CA ALA A 118 -3.77 -6.33 19.50
C ALA A 118 -5.16 -6.23 18.85
N GLU A 119 -6.04 -5.37 19.36
CA GLU A 119 -7.40 -5.16 18.87
C GLU A 119 -7.52 -3.88 18.03
N GLN A 120 -6.48 -3.05 18.00
CA GLN A 120 -6.48 -1.81 17.25
C GLN A 120 -6.47 -2.03 15.75
N VAL A 121 -7.15 -1.13 15.03
CA VAL A 121 -7.04 -1.04 13.57
C VAL A 121 -5.82 -0.22 13.19
N ARG A 122 -5.17 -0.58 12.09
CA ARG A 122 -3.94 0.01 11.59
C ARG A 122 -4.14 0.60 10.19
N PHE A 123 -3.43 1.67 9.92
CA PHE A 123 -3.37 2.29 8.60
C PHE A 123 -2.01 1.99 7.94
N ALA A 124 -2.01 1.69 6.65
CA ALA A 124 -0.79 1.57 5.88
C ALA A 124 -0.93 2.27 4.52
N GLY A 125 0.06 3.08 4.16
CA GLY A 125 0.37 3.31 2.76
C GLY A 125 1.14 2.11 2.22
N PHE A 126 0.92 1.73 0.97
CA PHE A 126 1.69 0.63 0.40
C PHE A 126 2.43 0.99 -0.90
N ASP A 127 2.21 2.18 -1.45
CA ASP A 127 3.00 2.68 -2.57
C ASP A 127 4.40 3.13 -2.12
N GLY A 128 5.34 3.15 -3.04
CA GLY A 128 6.63 3.82 -2.82
C GLY A 128 6.46 5.33 -2.70
N PRO A 129 7.48 6.08 -2.25
CA PRO A 129 7.51 7.53 -2.33
C PRO A 129 7.71 7.99 -3.78
N LEU A 130 6.72 7.71 -4.64
CA LEU A 130 6.75 7.87 -6.09
C LEU A 130 5.51 8.64 -6.56
N GLU A 131 5.69 9.38 -7.64
CA GLU A 131 4.63 9.96 -8.46
C GLU A 131 4.89 9.57 -9.91
N ILE A 132 3.90 9.70 -10.81
CA ILE A 132 4.09 9.39 -12.24
C ILE A 132 5.27 10.16 -12.84
N THR A 133 5.54 11.36 -12.33
CA THR A 133 6.55 12.29 -12.85
C THR A 133 7.88 12.21 -12.13
N GLY A 134 8.03 11.41 -11.07
CA GLY A 134 9.29 11.36 -10.34
C GLY A 134 9.25 10.51 -9.10
N ALA A 135 10.39 10.42 -8.43
CA ALA A 135 10.58 9.68 -7.19
C ALA A 135 11.25 10.56 -6.14
N ALA A 136 10.97 10.27 -4.87
CA ALA A 136 11.65 10.93 -3.76
C ALA A 136 13.14 10.54 -3.66
N SER A 137 13.92 11.37 -2.96
CA SER A 137 15.29 11.01 -2.54
C SER A 137 15.26 9.75 -1.65
N PRO A 138 16.21 8.82 -1.83
CA PRO A 138 16.33 7.64 -0.95
C PRO A 138 16.86 7.98 0.45
N ARG A 139 17.28 9.24 0.71
CA ARG A 139 17.90 9.71 1.94
C ARG A 139 17.15 9.29 3.20
N ARG A 140 15.85 9.63 3.26
CA ARG A 140 15.03 9.36 4.45
C ARG A 140 15.04 7.87 4.83
N ALA A 141 14.91 7.01 3.82
CA ALA A 141 14.85 5.57 4.04
C ALA A 141 16.22 4.99 4.39
N LEU A 142 17.29 5.40 3.71
CA LEU A 142 18.66 4.93 3.97
C LEU A 142 19.15 5.35 5.35
N ILE A 143 18.99 6.63 5.71
CA ILE A 143 19.43 7.13 7.01
C ILE A 143 18.64 6.45 8.13
N ALA A 144 17.33 6.32 8.00
CA ALA A 144 16.52 5.66 9.03
C ALA A 144 16.87 4.19 9.22
N LEU A 145 17.22 3.44 8.15
CA LEU A 145 17.70 2.07 8.25
C LEU A 145 19.07 2.01 8.93
N HIS A 146 20.02 2.86 8.49
CA HIS A 146 21.36 2.94 9.07
C HIS A 146 21.29 3.25 10.57
N ASP A 147 20.53 4.27 10.98
CA ASP A 147 20.41 4.68 12.37
C ASP A 147 19.77 3.59 13.24
N TYR A 148 18.78 2.88 12.69
CA TYR A 148 18.19 1.74 13.39
C TYR A 148 19.23 0.65 13.70
N LEU A 149 20.08 0.32 12.73
CA LEU A 149 21.15 -0.66 12.88
C LEU A 149 22.25 -0.13 13.80
N ALA A 150 22.71 1.11 13.60
CA ALA A 150 23.75 1.75 14.42
C ALA A 150 23.42 1.76 15.91
N ALA A 151 22.15 1.98 16.25
CA ALA A 151 21.69 2.01 17.64
C ALA A 151 21.64 0.63 18.32
N ARG A 152 21.66 -0.48 17.54
CA ARG A 152 21.40 -1.84 18.06
C ARG A 152 22.53 -2.82 17.87
N ILE A 153 23.37 -2.60 16.86
CA ILE A 153 24.54 -3.46 16.57
C ILE A 153 25.83 -2.66 16.73
N GLY A 154 26.95 -3.34 16.88
CA GLY A 154 28.23 -2.67 17.01
C GLY A 154 28.63 -1.95 15.71
N PRO A 155 29.25 -0.75 15.78
CA PRO A 155 29.58 0.07 14.60
C PRO A 155 30.55 -0.61 13.63
N ARG A 156 31.31 -1.63 14.10
CA ARG A 156 32.22 -2.41 13.25
C ARG A 156 31.53 -3.33 12.26
N LEU A 157 30.24 -3.62 12.47
CA LEU A 157 29.46 -4.46 11.56
C LEU A 157 28.77 -3.63 10.47
N LEU A 158 28.67 -2.31 10.63
CA LEU A 158 28.07 -1.45 9.63
C LEU A 158 28.92 -1.37 8.35
N PRO A 159 28.32 -1.48 7.16
CA PRO A 159 29.05 -1.42 5.89
C PRO A 159 29.54 -0.01 5.52
N CYS A 160 29.01 1.01 6.21
CA CYS A 160 29.33 2.43 5.99
C CYS A 160 29.05 3.25 7.25
N THR A 161 29.56 4.50 7.26
CA THR A 161 29.20 5.49 8.26
C THR A 161 28.07 6.39 7.78
N ALA A 162 27.43 7.13 8.73
CA ALA A 162 26.40 8.12 8.38
C ALA A 162 26.96 9.21 7.46
N GLU A 163 28.22 9.66 7.71
CA GLU A 163 28.90 10.68 6.90
C GLU A 163 29.17 10.19 5.48
N GLU A 164 29.52 8.89 5.30
CA GLU A 164 29.69 8.30 3.97
C GLU A 164 28.36 8.29 3.22
N LEU A 165 27.26 7.87 3.86
CA LEU A 165 25.93 7.91 3.25
C LEU A 165 25.53 9.34 2.86
N ASP A 166 25.70 10.31 3.76
CA ASP A 166 25.34 11.70 3.50
C ASP A 166 26.14 12.27 2.31
N ARG A 167 27.45 12.01 2.27
CA ARG A 167 28.32 12.44 1.17
C ARG A 167 27.92 11.83 -0.18
N LEU A 168 27.55 10.54 -0.22
CA LEU A 168 27.12 9.86 -1.45
C LEU A 168 25.74 10.32 -1.91
N LEU A 169 24.81 10.58 -0.98
CA LEU A 169 23.48 11.11 -1.26
C LEU A 169 23.55 12.51 -1.86
N GLY A 170 24.42 13.37 -1.36
CA GLY A 170 24.53 14.75 -1.81
C GLY A 170 23.24 15.54 -1.57
N ASP A 171 22.95 16.50 -2.45
CA ASP A 171 21.73 17.32 -2.36
C ASP A 171 20.49 16.53 -2.82
N ASP A 172 19.38 16.64 -2.10
CA ASP A 172 18.13 15.95 -2.42
C ASP A 172 17.49 16.43 -3.72
N GLY A 173 17.73 17.69 -4.13
CA GLY A 173 17.27 18.23 -5.40
C GLY A 173 17.80 17.46 -6.62
N ARG A 174 18.97 16.80 -6.51
CA ARG A 174 19.50 15.93 -7.57
C ARG A 174 18.65 14.68 -7.81
N TRP A 175 18.01 14.16 -6.76
CA TRP A 175 17.15 12.98 -6.83
C TRP A 175 15.74 13.34 -7.34
N THR A 176 15.28 14.55 -7.06
CA THR A 176 13.94 15.04 -7.43
C THR A 176 13.95 15.95 -8.64
N GLU A 177 14.97 15.87 -9.51
CA GLU A 177 15.09 16.66 -10.74
C GLU A 177 13.87 16.46 -11.65
N PRO A 178 13.02 17.48 -11.86
CA PRO A 178 11.74 17.31 -12.54
C PRO A 178 11.87 16.81 -13.99
N ASP A 179 12.93 17.25 -14.69
CA ASP A 179 13.12 16.91 -16.09
C ASP A 179 13.74 15.52 -16.30
N ALA A 180 14.23 14.85 -15.25
CA ALA A 180 14.86 13.53 -15.35
C ALA A 180 13.90 12.46 -15.93
N MET A 181 12.59 12.63 -15.76
CA MET A 181 11.60 11.75 -16.35
C MET A 181 11.53 11.88 -17.88
N LEU A 182 11.78 13.05 -18.42
CA LEU A 182 11.78 13.33 -19.85
C LEU A 182 13.17 13.16 -20.48
N ASP A 183 14.24 13.52 -19.74
CA ASP A 183 15.63 13.40 -20.16
C ASP A 183 16.43 12.51 -19.20
N PRO A 184 16.65 11.23 -19.54
CA PRO A 184 17.41 10.29 -18.70
C PRO A 184 18.80 10.75 -18.29
N ALA A 185 19.46 11.57 -19.12
CA ALA A 185 20.80 12.08 -18.84
C ALA A 185 20.84 13.02 -17.62
N ARG A 186 19.70 13.58 -17.22
CA ARG A 186 19.57 14.44 -16.04
C ARG A 186 19.36 13.68 -14.75
N SER A 187 19.09 12.37 -14.83
CA SER A 187 18.89 11.55 -13.64
C SER A 187 20.21 11.26 -12.93
N VAL A 188 20.26 11.54 -11.62
CA VAL A 188 21.37 11.15 -10.75
C VAL A 188 21.54 9.64 -10.64
N GLY A 189 20.50 8.86 -10.96
CA GLY A 189 20.51 7.40 -10.85
C GLY A 189 21.56 6.68 -11.69
N GLY A 190 22.11 7.33 -12.73
CA GLY A 190 23.23 6.84 -13.54
C GLY A 190 24.62 7.15 -12.97
N SER A 191 24.74 7.87 -11.85
CA SER A 191 26.03 8.26 -11.28
C SER A 191 26.73 7.11 -10.53
N ALA A 192 28.04 7.24 -10.36
CA ALA A 192 28.85 6.29 -9.59
C ALA A 192 28.44 6.25 -8.11
N GLU A 193 28.05 7.40 -7.56
CA GLU A 193 27.54 7.55 -6.19
C GLU A 193 26.24 6.77 -6.00
N ALA A 194 25.29 6.90 -6.94
CA ALA A 194 24.03 6.15 -6.94
C ALA A 194 24.30 4.63 -7.04
N GLY A 195 25.24 4.21 -7.88
CA GLY A 195 25.70 2.83 -7.96
C GLY A 195 26.28 2.31 -6.64
N ARG A 196 27.10 3.11 -5.96
CA ARG A 196 27.66 2.76 -4.63
C ARG A 196 26.57 2.68 -3.58
N LEU A 197 25.62 3.63 -3.56
CA LEU A 197 24.47 3.60 -2.63
C LEU A 197 23.60 2.36 -2.79
N ARG A 198 23.43 1.84 -4.02
CA ARG A 198 22.69 0.58 -4.25
C ARG A 198 23.36 -0.60 -3.55
N LEU A 199 24.68 -0.71 -3.64
CA LEU A 199 25.43 -1.78 -2.94
C LEU A 199 25.32 -1.62 -1.42
N LEU A 200 25.48 -0.40 -0.91
CA LEU A 200 25.37 -0.14 0.53
C LEU A 200 23.94 -0.40 1.06
N ALA A 201 22.92 -0.10 0.27
CA ALA A 201 21.53 -0.41 0.65
C ALA A 201 21.29 -1.91 0.73
N ASP A 202 21.84 -2.70 -0.21
CA ASP A 202 21.77 -4.15 -0.21
C ASP A 202 22.52 -4.74 0.98
N ASP A 203 23.74 -4.26 1.26
CA ASP A 203 24.53 -4.65 2.43
C ASP A 203 23.79 -4.35 3.76
N LEU A 204 23.15 -3.17 3.89
CA LEU A 204 22.38 -2.79 5.08
C LEU A 204 21.14 -3.68 5.27
N VAL A 205 20.43 -4.00 4.17
CA VAL A 205 19.29 -4.91 4.22
C VAL A 205 19.71 -6.32 4.58
N SER A 206 20.81 -6.83 4.00
CA SER A 206 21.38 -8.13 4.33
C SER A 206 21.77 -8.21 5.81
N LEU A 207 22.41 -7.16 6.31
CA LEU A 207 22.79 -7.08 7.73
C LEU A 207 21.57 -7.05 8.66
N LEU A 208 20.49 -6.31 8.27
CA LEU A 208 19.22 -6.31 9.01
C LEU A 208 18.62 -7.72 9.10
N ASP A 209 18.62 -8.46 8.00
CA ASP A 209 18.08 -9.82 7.94
C ASP A 209 18.96 -10.82 8.74
N GLU A 210 20.27 -10.75 8.63
CA GLU A 210 21.23 -11.57 9.39
C GLU A 210 21.08 -11.35 10.91
N GLN A 211 20.92 -10.09 11.34
CA GLN A 211 20.83 -9.72 12.74
C GLN A 211 19.43 -9.83 13.33
N THR A 212 18.44 -10.26 12.54
CA THR A 212 17.04 -10.39 12.98
C THR A 212 16.85 -11.08 14.34
N PRO A 213 17.51 -12.24 14.64
CA PRO A 213 17.35 -12.89 15.93
C PRO A 213 17.78 -12.00 17.11
N SER A 214 18.89 -11.28 16.94
CA SER A 214 19.39 -10.36 17.99
C SER A 214 18.53 -9.12 18.14
N LEU A 215 18.05 -8.56 17.01
CA LEU A 215 17.22 -7.35 16.98
C LEU A 215 15.83 -7.57 17.58
N LEU A 216 15.29 -8.77 17.47
CA LEU A 216 13.99 -9.14 18.07
C LEU A 216 14.13 -9.56 19.54
N ALA A 217 15.28 -10.08 19.97
CA ALA A 217 15.54 -10.49 21.36
C ALA A 217 15.98 -9.32 22.26
N ALA A 218 16.53 -8.25 21.70
CA ALA A 218 17.07 -7.12 22.47
C ALA A 218 16.03 -5.99 22.53
N GLY A 219 15.56 -5.68 23.74
CA GLY A 219 15.04 -4.34 24.02
C GLY A 219 16.11 -3.25 23.76
N PRO A 220 15.76 -1.95 23.75
CA PRO A 220 16.72 -0.88 23.53
C PRO A 220 17.90 -1.01 24.52
N ARG A 221 19.12 -1.01 24.00
CA ARG A 221 20.29 -0.92 24.87
C ARG A 221 20.30 0.48 25.47
N ASP A 222 20.09 0.58 26.78
CA ASP A 222 20.44 1.79 27.52
C ASP A 222 21.90 2.10 27.24
N GLY A 223 22.15 3.26 26.63
CA GLY A 223 23.50 3.79 26.37
C GLY A 223 24.19 4.17 27.68
N GLY A 224 24.65 3.18 28.41
CA GLY A 224 25.40 3.29 29.64
C GLY A 224 26.84 2.83 29.44
N ASP A 225 27.71 3.75 29.03
CA ASP A 225 29.16 3.61 29.24
C ASP A 225 29.43 3.73 30.74
N GLY A 226 29.82 2.63 31.39
CA GLY A 226 30.06 2.62 32.84
C GLY A 226 30.65 1.31 33.32
N GLY A 227 31.97 1.11 33.11
CA GLY A 227 32.74 0.11 33.82
C GLY A 227 32.60 0.28 35.33
N GLY A 228 31.87 -0.62 35.99
CA GLY A 228 31.72 -0.69 37.44
C GLY A 228 31.83 -2.12 37.91
N SER A 229 32.94 -2.39 38.58
CA SER A 229 33.32 -3.62 39.31
C SER A 229 32.18 -4.10 40.23
N ARG A 230 31.81 -5.37 40.09
CA ARG A 230 30.90 -6.03 41.03
C ARG A 230 31.66 -6.43 42.27
N ASP A 231 31.40 -5.76 43.38
CA ASP A 231 31.59 -6.32 44.72
C ASP A 231 30.25 -6.56 45.36
N GLY A 232 30.07 -7.80 45.82
CA GLY A 232 28.83 -8.29 46.36
C GLY A 232 28.56 -7.79 47.77
N ARG A 233 27.26 -7.63 48.08
CA ARG A 233 26.65 -8.08 49.33
C ARG A 233 25.13 -7.94 49.25
N GLY A 234 24.45 -8.99 49.69
CA GLY A 234 23.01 -9.17 49.62
C GLY A 234 22.18 -8.18 50.44
N SER A 235 20.98 -7.97 49.95
CA SER A 235 19.85 -7.54 50.78
C SER A 235 18.58 -8.24 50.30
N LYS A 236 17.90 -8.90 51.25
CA LYS A 236 16.56 -9.46 51.09
C LYS A 236 15.54 -8.31 51.00
N GLY A 237 14.63 -8.37 50.06
CA GLY A 237 13.46 -7.51 50.14
C GLY A 237 12.57 -7.51 48.90
N SER A 238 11.38 -7.95 49.11
CA SER A 238 10.17 -7.65 48.33
C SER A 238 9.86 -8.54 47.11
N ARG A 239 8.88 -9.40 47.33
CA ARG A 239 8.09 -10.06 46.29
C ARG A 239 7.24 -9.01 45.58
N GLY A 240 7.76 -8.40 44.51
CA GLY A 240 6.96 -7.76 43.46
C GLY A 240 6.26 -8.85 42.66
N SER A 241 4.99 -8.69 42.40
CA SER A 241 4.12 -9.63 41.76
C SER A 241 4.66 -10.03 40.36
N ARG A 242 4.54 -11.31 40.02
CA ARG A 242 4.91 -11.89 38.71
C ARG A 242 4.18 -11.22 37.56
N GLU A 243 3.00 -10.65 37.79
CA GLU A 243 2.13 -10.02 36.80
C GLU A 243 2.72 -8.72 36.24
N ASP A 244 3.46 -7.91 37.01
CA ASP A 244 4.09 -6.66 36.54
C ASP A 244 5.34 -6.91 35.67
N ARG A 245 5.99 -8.07 35.79
CA ARG A 245 7.15 -8.43 34.98
C ARG A 245 6.75 -9.00 33.61
N ASP A 246 5.70 -9.83 33.56
CA ASP A 246 5.17 -10.37 32.30
C ASP A 246 4.66 -9.27 31.37
N GLY A 247 3.97 -8.25 31.90
CA GLY A 247 3.47 -7.13 31.10
C GLY A 247 4.56 -6.20 30.54
N GLY A 248 5.72 -6.13 31.18
CA GLY A 248 6.89 -5.38 30.70
C GLY A 248 7.58 -6.08 29.53
N ASP A 249 7.89 -7.35 29.69
CA ASP A 249 8.59 -8.17 28.68
C ASP A 249 7.77 -8.25 27.36
N ASP A 250 6.44 -8.38 27.43
CA ASP A 250 5.56 -8.40 26.25
C ASP A 250 5.50 -7.06 25.51
N ARG A 251 5.58 -5.95 26.25
CA ARG A 251 5.62 -4.60 25.64
C ARG A 251 6.94 -4.37 24.93
N ASP A 252 8.05 -4.65 25.57
CA ASP A 252 9.39 -4.47 25.02
C ASP A 252 9.60 -5.34 23.76
N ALA A 253 9.11 -6.58 23.78
CA ALA A 253 9.17 -7.47 22.63
C ALA A 253 8.33 -6.95 21.43
N ARG A 254 7.15 -6.37 21.72
CA ARG A 254 6.30 -5.76 20.69
C ARG A 254 6.95 -4.51 20.08
N ASP A 255 7.45 -3.61 20.92
CA ASP A 255 8.11 -2.38 20.48
C ASP A 255 9.35 -2.70 19.62
N SER A 256 10.10 -3.72 19.99
CA SER A 256 11.24 -4.22 19.22
C SER A 256 10.81 -4.76 17.86
N ARG A 257 9.71 -5.52 17.79
CA ARG A 257 9.15 -6.05 16.54
C ARG A 257 8.65 -4.93 15.64
N GLU A 258 7.89 -3.97 16.16
CA GLU A 258 7.39 -2.83 15.36
C GLU A 258 8.55 -1.97 14.82
N ALA A 259 9.58 -1.73 15.62
CA ALA A 259 10.78 -1.02 15.19
C ALA A 259 11.54 -1.79 14.09
N TRP A 260 11.68 -3.10 14.22
CA TRP A 260 12.31 -3.96 13.21
C TRP A 260 11.50 -3.99 11.90
N GLU A 261 10.17 -4.12 11.97
CA GLU A 261 9.31 -4.08 10.79
C GLU A 261 9.37 -2.74 10.06
N ARG A 262 9.51 -1.65 10.81
CA ARG A 262 9.73 -0.30 10.26
C ARG A 262 11.09 -0.20 9.58
N ALA A 263 12.14 -0.77 10.16
CA ALA A 263 13.47 -0.83 9.54
C ALA A 263 13.43 -1.64 8.23
N ARG A 264 12.70 -2.76 8.18
CA ARG A 264 12.46 -3.52 6.95
C ARG A 264 11.71 -2.71 5.90
N LEU A 265 10.74 -1.88 6.30
CA LEU A 265 10.04 -0.97 5.39
C LEU A 265 11.03 0.05 4.80
N TYR A 266 11.89 0.65 5.63
CA TYR A 266 12.93 1.57 5.16
C TYR A 266 13.90 0.87 4.19
N GLY A 267 14.33 -0.35 4.49
CA GLY A 267 15.20 -1.14 3.59
C GLY A 267 14.57 -1.36 2.23
N ARG A 268 13.33 -1.89 2.18
CA ARG A 268 12.61 -2.10 0.91
C ARG A 268 12.41 -0.80 0.13
N THR A 269 12.07 0.28 0.83
CA THR A 269 11.87 1.58 0.20
C THR A 269 13.18 2.13 -0.37
N ALA A 270 14.27 2.05 0.36
CA ALA A 270 15.58 2.53 -0.09
C ALA A 270 16.07 1.78 -1.34
N THR A 271 16.05 0.45 -1.31
CA THR A 271 16.44 -0.39 -2.45
C THR A 271 15.54 -0.17 -3.67
N GLY A 272 14.22 -0.04 -3.44
CA GLY A 272 13.25 0.26 -4.49
C GLY A 272 13.50 1.62 -5.16
N LEU A 273 13.67 2.68 -4.38
CA LEU A 273 13.95 4.03 -4.89
C LEU A 273 15.27 4.09 -5.65
N LEU A 274 16.34 3.52 -5.13
CA LEU A 274 17.64 3.50 -5.80
C LEU A 274 17.57 2.75 -7.14
N LEU A 275 16.81 1.65 -7.20
CA LEU A 275 16.60 0.94 -8.46
C LEU A 275 15.72 1.75 -9.41
N TYR A 276 14.69 2.43 -8.91
CA TYR A 276 13.83 3.30 -9.72
C TYR A 276 14.65 4.44 -10.35
N HIS A 277 15.45 5.15 -9.57
CA HIS A 277 16.34 6.20 -10.07
C HIS A 277 17.35 5.68 -11.11
N SER A 278 17.88 4.47 -10.90
CA SER A 278 18.77 3.83 -11.89
C SER A 278 18.06 3.61 -13.23
N TRP A 279 16.78 3.19 -13.22
CA TRP A 279 15.98 3.04 -14.44
C TRP A 279 15.48 4.37 -15.00
N THR A 280 15.34 5.39 -14.16
CA THR A 280 15.08 6.76 -14.67
C THR A 280 16.23 7.27 -15.55
N ALA A 281 17.48 6.86 -15.26
CA ALA A 281 18.66 7.18 -16.05
C ALA A 281 18.84 6.30 -17.31
N ASP A 282 18.01 5.27 -17.50
CA ASP A 282 18.08 4.39 -18.66
C ASP A 282 17.43 5.04 -19.88
N ALA A 283 18.09 4.99 -21.05
CA ALA A 283 17.62 5.60 -22.30
C ALA A 283 16.90 4.60 -23.23
N SER A 284 16.71 3.33 -22.81
CA SER A 284 16.08 2.31 -23.64
C SER A 284 14.56 2.48 -23.73
N GLU A 285 13.97 1.92 -24.78
CA GLU A 285 12.52 1.88 -24.97
C GLU A 285 11.80 1.13 -23.85
N ALA A 286 12.46 0.19 -23.16
CA ALA A 286 11.92 -0.55 -22.05
C ALA A 286 11.73 0.27 -20.77
N ARG A 287 12.31 1.46 -20.69
CA ARG A 287 12.38 2.28 -19.48
C ARG A 287 11.02 2.48 -18.81
N MET A 288 10.02 2.94 -19.54
CA MET A 288 8.71 3.26 -18.94
C MET A 288 8.01 2.02 -18.38
N GLY A 289 8.01 0.92 -19.10
CA GLY A 289 7.46 -0.34 -18.61
C GLY A 289 8.19 -0.85 -17.36
N ARG A 290 9.52 -0.64 -17.30
CA ARG A 290 10.33 -0.96 -16.13
C ARG A 290 10.02 -0.08 -14.93
N LEU A 291 9.87 1.22 -15.12
CA LEU A 291 9.53 2.15 -14.03
C LEU A 291 8.15 1.83 -13.43
N LEU A 292 7.13 1.60 -14.25
CA LEU A 292 5.81 1.20 -13.81
C LEU A 292 5.86 -0.16 -13.08
N GLY A 293 6.53 -1.15 -13.65
CA GLY A 293 6.69 -2.46 -13.01
C GLY A 293 7.48 -2.42 -11.70
N LEU A 294 8.45 -1.50 -11.56
CA LEU A 294 9.18 -1.30 -10.31
C LEU A 294 8.31 -0.67 -9.22
N ARG A 295 7.44 0.30 -9.57
CA ARG A 295 6.47 0.86 -8.65
C ARG A 295 5.55 -0.24 -8.12
N ASP A 296 4.95 -1.01 -9.03
CA ASP A 296 4.06 -2.12 -8.65
C ASP A 296 4.76 -3.22 -7.86
N ARG A 297 6.03 -3.49 -8.14
CA ARG A 297 6.84 -4.38 -7.31
C ARG A 297 7.02 -3.85 -5.89
N MET A 298 7.32 -2.55 -5.72
CA MET A 298 7.41 -1.95 -4.39
C MET A 298 6.08 -2.03 -3.64
N MET A 299 4.96 -1.79 -4.33
CA MET A 299 3.63 -2.00 -3.78
C MET A 299 3.41 -3.44 -3.35
N ALA A 300 3.73 -4.42 -4.20
CA ALA A 300 3.59 -5.84 -3.89
C ALA A 300 4.43 -6.27 -2.69
N ASP A 301 5.70 -5.84 -2.61
CA ASP A 301 6.59 -6.16 -1.49
C ASP A 301 6.05 -5.59 -0.16
N ASN A 302 5.42 -4.41 -0.19
CA ASN A 302 4.76 -3.83 0.98
C ASN A 302 3.48 -4.60 1.36
N LEU A 303 2.62 -4.95 0.40
CA LEU A 303 1.41 -5.73 0.64
C LEU A 303 1.72 -7.12 1.20
N LEU A 304 2.72 -7.81 0.66
CA LEU A 304 3.17 -9.10 1.17
C LEU A 304 3.67 -9.01 2.61
N ALA A 305 4.39 -7.93 2.96
CA ALA A 305 4.81 -7.69 4.33
C ALA A 305 3.61 -7.42 5.26
N LEU A 306 2.60 -6.70 4.83
CA LEU A 306 1.37 -6.46 5.60
C LEU A 306 0.58 -7.75 5.80
N ALA A 307 0.48 -8.62 4.79
CA ALA A 307 -0.21 -9.89 4.85
C ALA A 307 0.34 -10.84 5.93
N THR A 308 1.60 -10.69 6.34
CA THR A 308 2.17 -11.50 7.44
C THR A 308 1.60 -11.15 8.81
N ARG A 309 0.95 -10.00 8.96
CA ARG A 309 0.42 -9.50 10.24
C ARG A 309 -1.05 -9.86 10.46
N GLY A 310 -1.76 -10.28 9.43
CA GLY A 310 -3.18 -10.62 9.47
C GLY A 310 -3.92 -10.16 8.21
N PRO A 311 -5.26 -10.29 8.20
CA PRO A 311 -6.08 -9.89 7.06
C PRO A 311 -6.06 -8.36 6.86
N VAL A 312 -5.93 -7.95 5.59
CA VAL A 312 -5.83 -6.54 5.15
C VAL A 312 -6.88 -6.25 4.10
N LEU A 313 -7.61 -5.15 4.24
CA LEU A 313 -8.33 -4.54 3.12
C LEU A 313 -7.35 -3.65 2.35
N VAL A 314 -7.14 -3.94 1.08
CA VAL A 314 -6.29 -3.16 0.18
C VAL A 314 -7.17 -2.30 -0.71
N HIS A 315 -6.83 -1.03 -0.92
CA HIS A 315 -7.55 -0.13 -1.82
C HIS A 315 -6.60 0.67 -2.70
N ALA A 316 -6.77 0.53 -4.00
CA ALA A 316 -5.98 1.20 -5.02
C ALA A 316 -6.72 1.24 -6.36
N HIS A 317 -6.14 1.91 -7.34
CA HIS A 317 -6.62 1.84 -8.71
C HIS A 317 -6.68 0.39 -9.22
N ASN A 318 -7.72 0.02 -9.97
CA ASN A 318 -7.90 -1.32 -10.52
C ASN A 318 -6.63 -1.85 -11.21
N ALA A 319 -5.94 -0.99 -11.96
CA ALA A 319 -4.74 -1.36 -12.70
C ALA A 319 -3.57 -1.82 -11.81
N HIS A 320 -3.51 -1.42 -10.54
CA HIS A 320 -2.50 -1.90 -9.60
C HIS A 320 -2.88 -3.20 -8.89
N LEU A 321 -4.17 -3.58 -8.91
CA LEU A 321 -4.68 -4.72 -8.16
C LEU A 321 -5.08 -5.93 -9.02
N GLN A 322 -5.26 -5.74 -10.32
CA GLN A 322 -5.67 -6.81 -11.24
C GLN A 322 -4.59 -7.89 -11.40
N ARG A 323 -5.01 -9.13 -11.75
CA ARG A 323 -4.11 -10.27 -12.02
C ARG A 323 -3.47 -10.22 -13.41
N PRO A 324 -4.17 -9.81 -14.48
CA PRO A 324 -3.57 -9.61 -15.79
C PRO A 324 -2.53 -8.49 -15.81
N ARG A 325 -1.77 -8.40 -16.89
CA ARG A 325 -0.91 -7.25 -17.13
C ARG A 325 -1.73 -5.97 -17.20
N SER A 326 -1.17 -4.91 -16.64
CA SER A 326 -1.70 -3.57 -16.78
C SER A 326 -1.12 -2.91 -18.02
N THR A 327 -1.97 -2.12 -18.68
CA THR A 327 -1.61 -1.39 -19.88
C THR A 327 -1.97 0.08 -19.74
N MET A 328 -1.15 0.93 -20.30
CA MET A 328 -1.40 2.37 -20.35
C MET A 328 -0.87 2.93 -21.66
N ARG A 329 -1.63 3.85 -22.28
CA ARG A 329 -1.15 4.58 -23.45
C ARG A 329 -0.43 5.85 -23.00
N MET A 330 0.87 5.86 -23.21
CA MET A 330 1.72 7.03 -22.95
C MET A 330 2.09 7.74 -24.27
N TRP A 331 2.81 8.86 -24.20
CA TRP A 331 3.29 9.60 -25.38
C TRP A 331 4.16 8.77 -26.31
N GLN A 332 4.84 7.74 -25.81
CA GLN A 332 5.69 6.82 -26.58
C GLN A 332 4.93 5.63 -27.16
N GLY A 333 3.63 5.51 -26.90
CA GLY A 333 2.81 4.38 -27.30
C GLY A 333 2.26 3.55 -26.10
N PRO A 334 1.75 2.35 -26.37
CA PRO A 334 1.26 1.46 -25.30
C PRO A 334 2.43 0.95 -24.47
N VAL A 335 2.25 0.94 -23.17
CA VAL A 335 3.21 0.39 -22.18
C VAL A 335 2.48 -0.69 -21.38
N GLU A 336 3.17 -1.79 -21.14
CA GLU A 336 2.64 -2.92 -20.36
C GLU A 336 3.58 -3.25 -19.20
N TRP A 337 2.98 -3.67 -18.06
CA TRP A 337 3.74 -4.13 -16.90
C TRP A 337 2.93 -5.12 -16.07
N TRP A 338 3.58 -5.86 -15.17
CA TRP A 338 2.91 -6.68 -14.17
C TRP A 338 2.49 -5.81 -12.98
N SER A 339 1.20 -5.82 -12.66
CA SER A 339 0.62 -5.12 -11.52
C SER A 339 1.09 -5.68 -10.18
N ALA A 340 0.91 -4.90 -9.11
CA ALA A 340 1.12 -5.39 -7.75
C ALA A 340 0.20 -6.57 -7.43
N GLY A 341 -1.06 -6.54 -7.87
CA GLY A 341 -2.00 -7.64 -7.71
C GLY A 341 -1.55 -8.94 -8.38
N ALA A 342 -0.99 -8.86 -9.60
CA ALA A 342 -0.41 -10.00 -10.28
C ALA A 342 0.76 -10.62 -9.48
N LEU A 343 1.68 -9.78 -8.99
CA LEU A 343 2.84 -10.21 -8.22
C LEU A 343 2.45 -10.82 -6.86
N VAL A 344 1.45 -10.25 -6.19
CA VAL A 344 0.90 -10.75 -4.93
C VAL A 344 0.16 -12.07 -5.16
N SER A 345 -0.71 -12.14 -6.18
CA SER A 345 -1.47 -13.34 -6.54
C SER A 345 -0.56 -14.53 -6.86
N ALA A 346 0.55 -14.30 -7.56
CA ALA A 346 1.54 -15.34 -7.84
C ALA A 346 2.19 -15.94 -6.57
N ARG A 347 2.16 -15.23 -5.43
CA ARG A 347 2.74 -15.68 -4.16
C ARG A 347 1.73 -16.19 -3.15
N LEU A 348 0.54 -15.59 -3.11
CA LEU A 348 -0.50 -15.91 -2.13
C LEU A 348 -1.59 -16.84 -2.68
N GLY A 349 -1.71 -16.98 -4.00
CA GLY A 349 -2.76 -17.80 -4.62
C GLY A 349 -4.14 -17.36 -4.14
N GLU A 350 -4.92 -18.30 -3.59
CA GLU A 350 -6.28 -18.08 -3.09
C GLU A 350 -6.36 -17.17 -1.84
N GLU A 351 -5.23 -16.87 -1.18
CA GLU A 351 -5.18 -15.90 -0.09
C GLU A 351 -5.18 -14.43 -0.57
N TYR A 352 -5.22 -14.20 -1.90
CA TYR A 352 -5.45 -12.91 -2.53
C TYR A 352 -6.79 -12.92 -3.27
N ALA A 353 -7.68 -12.00 -2.91
CA ALA A 353 -8.93 -11.78 -3.63
C ALA A 353 -8.98 -10.35 -4.18
N PHE A 354 -9.48 -10.19 -5.41
CA PHE A 354 -9.59 -8.91 -6.08
C PHE A 354 -11.03 -8.64 -6.53
N LEU A 355 -11.63 -7.62 -5.96
CA LEU A 355 -12.88 -7.02 -6.37
C LEU A 355 -12.58 -5.77 -7.19
N ALA A 356 -12.86 -5.81 -8.48
CA ALA A 356 -12.75 -4.63 -9.32
C ALA A 356 -13.93 -3.69 -9.07
N THR A 357 -13.75 -2.38 -9.30
CA THR A 357 -14.86 -1.44 -9.28
C THR A 357 -15.09 -0.86 -10.66
N ALA A 358 -16.35 -0.82 -11.08
CA ALA A 358 -16.83 -0.14 -12.27
C ALA A 358 -17.81 0.98 -11.88
N LEU A 359 -17.98 1.97 -12.74
CA LEU A 359 -18.93 3.05 -12.51
C LEU A 359 -19.71 3.43 -13.78
N GLY A 360 -20.90 4.01 -13.57
CA GLY A 360 -21.72 4.55 -14.64
C GLY A 360 -21.26 5.93 -15.08
N THR A 361 -21.47 6.95 -14.26
CA THR A 361 -21.16 8.34 -14.64
C THR A 361 -20.34 9.10 -13.59
N ILE A 362 -19.51 10.04 -14.09
CA ILE A 362 -18.88 11.13 -13.34
C ILE A 362 -19.03 12.38 -14.22
N ARG A 363 -20.22 13.01 -14.21
CA ARG A 363 -20.56 14.04 -15.20
C ARG A 363 -19.67 15.25 -15.14
N HIS A 364 -19.25 15.67 -13.94
CA HIS A 364 -18.31 16.78 -13.74
C HIS A 364 -16.90 16.52 -14.31
N GLN A 365 -16.58 15.25 -14.66
CA GLN A 365 -15.34 14.84 -15.30
C GLN A 365 -15.55 14.33 -16.74
N GLY A 366 -16.74 14.52 -17.30
CA GLY A 366 -17.04 14.10 -18.68
C GLY A 366 -17.23 12.59 -18.85
N VAL A 367 -17.37 11.81 -17.77
CA VAL A 367 -17.74 10.39 -17.84
C VAL A 367 -19.27 10.31 -17.91
N GLU A 368 -19.80 10.25 -19.11
CA GLU A 368 -21.21 10.21 -19.41
C GLU A 368 -21.81 8.80 -19.27
N THR A 369 -23.13 8.68 -19.44
CA THR A 369 -23.82 7.39 -19.41
C THR A 369 -23.12 6.37 -20.33
N PRO A 370 -22.78 5.17 -19.80
CA PRO A 370 -22.08 4.18 -20.59
C PRO A 370 -22.95 3.66 -21.76
N PRO A 371 -22.33 3.38 -22.92
CA PRO A 371 -23.04 2.76 -24.05
C PRO A 371 -23.65 1.41 -23.61
N PRO A 372 -24.88 1.08 -24.06
CA PRO A 372 -25.62 -0.09 -23.59
C PRO A 372 -25.00 -1.44 -24.00
N ASP A 373 -24.11 -1.44 -24.98
CA ASP A 373 -23.35 -2.59 -25.47
C ASP A 373 -22.00 -2.79 -24.76
N THR A 374 -21.70 -1.97 -23.73
CA THR A 374 -20.52 -2.14 -22.88
C THR A 374 -20.88 -2.83 -21.58
N LEU A 375 -19.87 -3.35 -20.86
CA LEU A 375 -20.06 -3.98 -19.56
C LEU A 375 -20.71 -3.03 -18.54
N GLU A 376 -20.20 -1.79 -18.45
CA GLU A 376 -20.79 -0.77 -17.59
C GLU A 376 -22.20 -0.38 -18.02
N GLY A 377 -22.51 -0.44 -19.33
CA GLY A 377 -23.85 -0.22 -19.85
C GLY A 377 -24.85 -1.28 -19.40
N LEU A 378 -24.46 -2.55 -19.41
CA LEU A 378 -25.25 -3.65 -18.87
C LEU A 378 -25.51 -3.49 -17.36
N LEU A 379 -24.49 -3.10 -16.60
CA LEU A 379 -24.62 -2.82 -15.16
C LEU A 379 -25.48 -1.58 -14.88
N TYR A 380 -25.36 -0.54 -15.71
CA TYR A 380 -26.12 0.70 -15.58
C TYR A 380 -27.62 0.49 -15.77
N ALA A 381 -28.01 -0.51 -16.54
CA ALA A 381 -29.41 -0.90 -16.74
C ALA A 381 -30.05 -1.57 -15.50
N LEU A 382 -29.24 -1.99 -14.51
CA LEU A 382 -29.76 -2.55 -13.26
C LEU A 382 -30.50 -1.48 -12.44
N PRO A 383 -31.50 -1.86 -11.64
CA PRO A 383 -32.25 -0.90 -10.81
C PRO A 383 -31.45 -0.36 -9.61
N GLN A 384 -30.39 -1.05 -9.20
CA GLN A 384 -29.57 -0.68 -8.04
C GLN A 384 -28.62 0.48 -8.36
N ASP A 385 -28.50 1.44 -7.44
CA ASP A 385 -27.49 2.51 -7.52
C ASP A 385 -26.09 1.99 -7.21
N ARG A 386 -26.01 0.93 -6.40
CA ARG A 386 -24.79 0.22 -6.04
C ARG A 386 -25.06 -1.26 -5.92
N CYS A 387 -24.17 -2.09 -6.45
CA CYS A 387 -24.25 -3.53 -6.28
C CYS A 387 -22.87 -4.19 -6.35
N LEU A 388 -22.80 -5.37 -5.77
CA LEU A 388 -21.71 -6.31 -5.94
C LEU A 388 -22.16 -7.39 -6.90
N VAL A 389 -21.41 -7.64 -7.95
CA VAL A 389 -21.66 -8.70 -8.92
C VAL A 389 -20.65 -9.81 -8.67
N GLY A 390 -21.15 -11.02 -8.44
CA GLY A 390 -20.32 -12.20 -8.18
C GLY A 390 -19.55 -12.66 -9.42
N PRO A 391 -18.59 -13.59 -9.25
CA PRO A 391 -17.89 -14.23 -10.35
C PRO A 391 -18.86 -15.11 -11.16
N GLY A 392 -18.45 -15.51 -12.37
CA GLY A 392 -19.26 -16.42 -13.21
C GLY A 392 -20.36 -15.70 -13.99
N TRP A 393 -20.03 -14.56 -14.56
CA TRP A 393 -20.91 -13.81 -15.46
C TRP A 393 -21.55 -14.76 -16.49
N PRO A 394 -22.89 -14.87 -16.56
CA PRO A 394 -23.52 -15.77 -17.51
C PRO A 394 -23.14 -15.42 -18.94
N ALA A 395 -22.72 -16.41 -19.73
CA ALA A 395 -22.45 -16.22 -21.15
C ALA A 395 -23.66 -15.63 -21.90
N THR A 396 -24.88 -15.89 -21.41
CA THR A 396 -26.12 -15.29 -21.93
C THR A 396 -26.22 -13.78 -21.69
N VAL A 397 -25.46 -13.25 -20.73
CA VAL A 397 -25.40 -11.81 -20.39
C VAL A 397 -24.25 -11.15 -21.15
N LEU A 398 -23.08 -11.79 -21.12
CA LEU A 398 -21.91 -11.27 -21.81
C LEU A 398 -22.01 -11.37 -23.33
N GLY A 399 -22.75 -12.40 -23.82
CA GLY A 399 -22.87 -12.65 -25.27
C GLY A 399 -21.60 -13.28 -25.88
N ASP A 400 -21.71 -13.58 -27.15
CA ASP A 400 -20.59 -13.96 -28.01
C ASP A 400 -20.74 -13.20 -29.33
N PRO A 401 -19.90 -12.19 -29.62
CA PRO A 401 -18.68 -11.80 -28.86
C PRO A 401 -18.98 -11.12 -27.52
N LEU A 402 -17.96 -11.03 -26.67
CA LEU A 402 -18.02 -10.25 -25.40
C LEU A 402 -18.43 -8.78 -25.66
N PRO A 403 -19.02 -8.07 -24.65
CA PRO A 403 -19.29 -6.64 -24.76
C PRO A 403 -18.05 -5.86 -25.17
N ALA A 404 -18.24 -4.79 -25.91
CA ALA A 404 -17.14 -3.92 -26.24
C ALA A 404 -16.58 -3.27 -24.94
N PRO A 405 -15.26 -3.12 -24.80
CA PRO A 405 -14.70 -2.34 -23.71
C PRO A 405 -15.16 -0.88 -23.85
N ARG A 406 -15.57 -0.27 -22.74
CA ARG A 406 -15.92 1.16 -22.72
C ARG A 406 -14.68 1.99 -23.02
N VAL A 407 -14.80 2.96 -23.91
CA VAL A 407 -13.72 3.91 -24.18
C VAL A 407 -13.69 4.94 -23.07
N SER A 408 -12.54 5.10 -22.41
CA SER A 408 -12.38 6.16 -21.42
C SER A 408 -12.34 7.53 -22.10
N PRO A 409 -13.18 8.49 -21.66
CA PRO A 409 -13.11 9.86 -22.19
C PRO A 409 -11.95 10.67 -21.58
N TRP A 410 -11.29 10.12 -20.57
CA TRP A 410 -10.33 10.83 -19.75
C TRP A 410 -9.27 9.87 -19.18
N PHE A 411 -8.00 10.32 -19.16
CA PHE A 411 -6.85 9.52 -18.74
C PHE A 411 -6.96 8.95 -17.32
N GLY A 412 -7.59 9.66 -16.39
CA GLY A 412 -7.73 9.24 -14.97
C GLY A 412 -8.85 8.23 -14.71
N TYR A 413 -9.63 7.82 -15.71
CA TYR A 413 -10.68 6.82 -15.58
C TYR A 413 -10.35 5.57 -16.41
N ALA A 414 -10.28 4.41 -15.76
CA ALA A 414 -10.04 3.13 -16.40
C ALA A 414 -11.29 2.22 -16.29
N PRO A 415 -12.04 2.05 -17.37
CA PRO A 415 -13.15 1.11 -17.46
C PRO A 415 -12.69 -0.33 -17.23
N LEU A 416 -13.61 -1.22 -16.86
CA LEU A 416 -13.31 -2.65 -16.82
C LEU A 416 -13.11 -3.21 -18.23
N ASP A 417 -12.11 -4.05 -18.38
CA ASP A 417 -11.92 -4.84 -19.59
C ASP A 417 -12.75 -6.13 -19.48
N PRO A 418 -13.74 -6.35 -20.37
CA PRO A 418 -14.51 -7.60 -20.37
C PRO A 418 -13.67 -8.85 -20.51
N GLY A 419 -12.49 -8.74 -21.15
CA GLY A 419 -11.54 -9.85 -21.28
C GLY A 419 -10.90 -10.27 -19.95
N HIS A 420 -10.95 -9.42 -18.93
CA HIS A 420 -10.36 -9.67 -17.60
C HIS A 420 -11.37 -10.15 -16.55
N LEU A 421 -12.65 -10.33 -16.92
CA LEU A 421 -13.70 -10.73 -15.96
C LEU A 421 -13.48 -12.11 -15.33
N ALA A 422 -12.76 -13.01 -16.00
CA ALA A 422 -12.39 -14.30 -15.44
C ALA A 422 -11.32 -14.19 -14.34
N ASP A 423 -10.62 -13.07 -14.27
CA ASP A 423 -9.51 -12.82 -13.35
C ASP A 423 -9.91 -11.98 -12.12
N VAL A 424 -11.20 -11.65 -11.98
CA VAL A 424 -11.75 -10.95 -10.81
C VAL A 424 -12.62 -11.89 -9.97
N ASP A 425 -12.58 -11.73 -8.65
CA ASP A 425 -13.41 -12.48 -7.71
C ASP A 425 -14.80 -11.87 -7.53
N GLY A 426 -15.03 -10.71 -8.12
CA GLY A 426 -16.28 -9.98 -8.17
C GLY A 426 -16.07 -8.55 -8.67
N ALA A 427 -17.18 -7.85 -8.96
CA ALA A 427 -17.15 -6.46 -9.37
C ALA A 427 -18.14 -5.62 -8.56
N VAL A 428 -17.65 -4.55 -7.95
CA VAL A 428 -18.51 -3.52 -7.37
C VAL A 428 -18.92 -2.54 -8.46
N PHE A 429 -20.19 -2.25 -8.57
CA PHE A 429 -20.72 -1.23 -9.48
C PHE A 429 -21.33 -0.06 -8.72
N VAL A 430 -20.96 1.15 -9.13
CA VAL A 430 -21.54 2.41 -8.64
C VAL A 430 -22.14 3.18 -9.82
N LYS A 431 -23.45 3.46 -9.77
CA LYS A 431 -24.18 3.94 -10.93
C LYS A 431 -23.84 5.38 -11.31
N ASP A 432 -24.01 6.29 -10.38
CA ASP A 432 -23.78 7.71 -10.62
C ASP A 432 -22.95 8.30 -9.48
N VAL A 433 -21.84 8.94 -9.82
CA VAL A 433 -21.07 9.73 -8.87
C VAL A 433 -21.66 11.14 -8.87
N PRO A 434 -22.09 11.66 -7.72
CA PRO A 434 -22.67 12.99 -7.64
C PRO A 434 -21.63 14.07 -7.93
N ASP A 435 -22.09 15.20 -8.45
CA ASP A 435 -21.23 16.37 -8.62
C ASP A 435 -20.63 16.80 -7.26
N ARG A 436 -19.38 17.22 -7.28
CA ARG A 436 -18.71 17.76 -6.08
C ARG A 436 -19.47 19.00 -5.62
N ARG A 437 -19.91 19.01 -4.37
CA ARG A 437 -20.54 20.16 -3.74
C ARG A 437 -19.52 21.21 -3.36
#